data_ff7550ba0c2dc712a225a9af1faf7636
#
_entry.id   ff7550ba0c2dc712a225a9af1faf7636
#
_cell.length_a   1.000
_cell.length_b   1.000
_cell.length_c   1.000
_cell.angle_alpha   90.00
_cell.angle_beta   90.00
_cell.angle_gamma   90.00
#
_symmetry.space_group_name_H-M   'P 1'
#
loop_
_entity.id
_entity.type
_entity.pdbx_description
1 polymer ?
#
loop_
_entity_poly.entity_id
_entity_poly.type
_entity_poly.pdbx_seq_one_letter_code
_entity_poly.pdbx_strand_id
1 'polypeptide(L)'
;MVMFDRQIQHISSTQNSFFYKFYWLNKLAEELPETNFPTDYIRPELYYGKERSLSFELPEGLSAAILKLACNADFSVYLVLLSAFKILLRKYVQNNDLIVGTPVYRQETNAIGNHVIPLRSNVSEQIPFKDFLLQVKETAIAAYSHQNYSFDRIVQLLNIPSNKNRCSIFDIVFLLENIHNKNDLVNLNNDLTFSFTVNGNAIAGKIDYSGDLFKTSSIELIAKHYTNTLKCVIKNSHIQVDEINCIDPIEENQLLHKFNQNSQNYPVTQTIHELFEQQVKLIPHKTAVQTTTQLTYQQLNEAANQLAHLLQSLDIYPGELIGILKERDINFPTAILAILKAGGAYLPIDSSYPLERIKYMLSHSGIKVLLTDSSFSPDLIGELLEQCTQLKYII
;
A
#
# COMPACT_ATOMS: atom_id res chain seq x y z
N MET A 1 21.30 58.75 11.59
CA MET A 1 20.64 58.16 10.39
C MET A 1 20.94 56.66 10.24
N VAL A 2 22.18 56.21 10.23
CA VAL A 2 22.57 54.80 10.05
C VAL A 2 22.08 53.84 11.16
N MET A 3 21.88 54.30 12.39
CA MET A 3 21.32 53.47 13.49
C MET A 3 19.81 53.27 13.39
N PHE A 4 19.08 54.23 12.85
CA PHE A 4 17.62 54.14 12.67
C PHE A 4 17.26 53.16 11.53
N ASP A 5 18.03 53.13 10.44
CA ASP A 5 17.84 52.20 9.32
C ASP A 5 18.08 50.73 9.73
N ARG A 6 19.08 50.47 10.60
CA ARG A 6 19.32 49.12 11.15
C ARG A 6 18.21 48.64 12.08
N GLN A 7 17.59 49.53 12.86
CA GLN A 7 16.46 49.16 13.73
C GLN A 7 15.18 48.89 12.91
N ILE A 8 14.89 49.66 11.86
CA ILE A 8 13.76 49.44 10.98
C ILE A 8 13.95 48.14 10.18
N GLN A 9 15.14 47.86 9.67
CA GLN A 9 15.44 46.56 9.03
C GLN A 9 15.32 45.40 10.00
N HIS A 10 15.70 45.55 11.27
CA HIS A 10 15.57 44.49 12.27
C HIS A 10 14.10 44.24 12.67
N ILE A 11 13.27 45.28 12.76
CA ILE A 11 11.84 45.18 13.07
C ILE A 11 11.09 44.55 11.90
N SER A 12 11.38 44.95 10.65
CA SER A 12 10.77 44.36 9.46
C SER A 12 11.19 42.90 9.27
N SER A 13 12.44 42.54 9.54
CA SER A 13 12.93 41.16 9.47
C SER A 13 12.33 40.28 10.56
N THR A 14 12.07 40.82 11.76
CA THR A 14 11.46 40.06 12.87
C THR A 14 9.97 39.83 12.64
N GLN A 15 9.23 40.79 12.10
CA GLN A 15 7.82 40.60 11.70
C GLN A 15 7.67 39.58 10.55
N ASN A 16 8.51 39.68 9.53
CA ASN A 16 8.53 38.69 8.44
C ASN A 16 8.86 37.28 8.94
N SER A 17 9.81 37.14 9.87
CA SER A 17 10.17 35.85 10.48
C SER A 17 9.00 35.22 11.23
N PHE A 18 8.13 35.99 11.88
CA PHE A 18 6.95 35.52 12.58
C PHE A 18 5.90 34.99 11.60
N PHE A 19 5.63 35.70 10.50
CA PHE A 19 4.70 35.26 9.45
C PHE A 19 5.16 33.94 8.78
N TYR A 20 6.46 33.82 8.46
CA TYR A 20 7.01 32.60 7.86
C TYR A 20 6.91 31.41 8.83
N LYS A 21 7.22 31.62 10.11
CA LYS A 21 7.06 30.61 11.17
C LYS A 21 5.60 30.12 11.26
N PHE A 22 4.65 31.05 11.30
CA PHE A 22 3.21 30.71 11.43
C PHE A 22 2.69 29.94 10.23
N TYR A 23 3.11 30.28 9.02
CA TYR A 23 2.79 29.55 7.80
C TYR A 23 3.24 28.09 7.89
N TRP A 24 4.50 27.84 8.21
CA TRP A 24 5.06 26.49 8.28
C TRP A 24 4.45 25.66 9.42
N LEU A 25 4.20 26.28 10.56
CA LEU A 25 3.49 25.61 11.66
C LEU A 25 2.11 25.15 11.24
N ASN A 26 1.31 26.02 10.63
CA ASN A 26 -0.04 25.64 10.20
C ASN A 26 -0.02 24.59 9.09
N LYS A 27 0.94 24.66 8.18
CA LYS A 27 1.04 23.74 7.04
C LYS A 27 1.50 22.34 7.44
N LEU A 28 2.28 22.24 8.53
CA LEU A 28 2.92 20.99 8.99
C LEU A 28 2.48 20.61 10.42
N ALA A 29 1.43 21.22 10.97
CA ALA A 29 1.02 21.08 12.38
C ALA A 29 0.43 19.70 12.73
N GLU A 30 -0.12 18.98 11.75
CA GLU A 30 -0.66 17.64 11.94
C GLU A 30 0.44 16.58 11.82
N GLU A 31 0.12 15.34 12.17
CA GLU A 31 1.02 14.21 11.96
C GLU A 31 1.51 14.21 10.51
N LEU A 32 2.83 14.10 10.34
CA LEU A 32 3.43 14.12 9.01
C LEU A 32 3.25 12.76 8.34
N PRO A 33 2.72 12.71 7.12
CA PRO A 33 2.55 11.46 6.41
C PRO A 33 3.90 10.86 6.02
N GLU A 34 4.02 9.54 6.14
CA GLU A 34 5.13 8.83 5.50
C GLU A 34 4.89 8.80 3.98
N THR A 35 5.74 9.52 3.25
CA THR A 35 5.62 9.68 1.81
C THR A 35 6.86 9.12 1.13
N ASN A 36 6.82 7.81 0.76
CA ASN A 36 7.90 7.17 0.02
C ASN A 36 7.35 6.06 -0.89
N PHE A 37 8.10 5.70 -1.94
CA PHE A 37 7.81 4.48 -2.69
C PHE A 37 8.15 3.24 -1.84
N PRO A 38 7.45 2.10 -2.05
CA PRO A 38 7.82 0.84 -1.43
C PRO A 38 9.27 0.47 -1.73
N THR A 39 10.05 0.19 -0.69
CA THR A 39 11.46 -0.17 -0.82
C THR A 39 11.63 -1.66 -1.13
N ASP A 40 12.63 -2.02 -1.94
CA ASP A 40 12.98 -3.41 -2.24
C ASP A 40 13.77 -4.07 -1.10
N TYR A 41 14.44 -3.26 -0.29
CA TYR A 41 15.30 -3.71 0.80
C TYR A 41 14.90 -3.02 2.11
N ILE A 42 15.16 -3.71 3.22
CA ILE A 42 14.97 -3.14 4.56
C ILE A 42 15.98 -2.00 4.74
N ARG A 43 15.52 -0.86 5.26
CA ARG A 43 16.37 0.31 5.52
C ARG A 43 17.46 -0.05 6.53
N PRO A 44 18.75 0.14 6.20
CA PRO A 44 19.85 -0.12 7.13
C PRO A 44 19.88 0.93 8.24
N GLU A 45 20.41 0.57 9.41
CA GLU A 45 20.60 1.52 10.52
C GLU A 45 21.57 2.67 10.19
N LEU A 46 22.56 2.39 9.36
CA LEU A 46 23.52 3.36 8.85
C LEU A 46 23.38 3.49 7.33
N TYR A 47 23.42 4.72 6.85
CA TYR A 47 23.44 5.01 5.43
C TYR A 47 24.81 4.72 4.85
N TYR A 48 24.90 3.76 3.91
CA TYR A 48 26.17 3.34 3.30
C TYR A 48 26.53 4.12 2.02
N GLY A 49 25.66 5.04 1.59
CA GLY A 49 25.97 5.97 0.50
C GLY A 49 26.06 5.33 -0.89
N LYS A 50 25.37 4.20 -1.14
CA LYS A 50 25.29 3.62 -2.48
C LYS A 50 24.35 4.43 -3.38
N GLU A 51 24.74 5.64 -3.71
CA GLU A 51 23.99 6.45 -4.66
C GLU A 51 24.08 5.84 -6.07
N ARG A 52 22.91 5.72 -6.70
CA ARG A 52 22.73 5.30 -8.10
C ARG A 52 21.86 6.30 -8.82
N SER A 53 21.95 6.30 -10.14
CA SER A 53 21.12 7.15 -10.96
C SER A 53 20.58 6.43 -12.19
N LEU A 54 19.36 6.81 -12.59
CA LEU A 54 18.71 6.42 -13.83
C LEU A 54 18.37 7.68 -14.62
N SER A 55 18.87 7.80 -15.84
CA SER A 55 18.48 8.87 -16.76
C SER A 55 17.48 8.34 -17.78
N PHE A 56 16.49 9.15 -18.13
CA PHE A 56 15.49 8.85 -19.15
C PHE A 56 15.03 10.13 -19.84
N GLU A 57 14.44 9.99 -21.01
CA GLU A 57 13.85 11.10 -21.74
C GLU A 57 12.35 10.89 -21.90
N LEU A 58 11.59 11.96 -21.78
CA LEU A 58 10.18 11.91 -22.13
C LEU A 58 10.03 11.84 -23.65
N PRO A 59 9.09 11.05 -24.20
CA PRO A 59 8.82 10.99 -25.62
C PRO A 59 8.65 12.40 -26.22
N GLU A 60 9.18 12.65 -27.39
CA GLU A 60 9.20 13.97 -28.07
C GLU A 60 7.78 14.58 -28.14
N GLY A 61 6.79 13.80 -28.56
CA GLY A 61 5.40 14.27 -28.63
C GLY A 61 4.81 14.63 -27.25
N LEU A 62 5.23 13.93 -26.19
CA LEU A 62 4.80 14.23 -24.82
C LEU A 62 5.48 15.50 -24.32
N SER A 63 6.79 15.65 -24.53
CA SER A 63 7.56 16.84 -24.17
C SER A 63 6.97 18.09 -24.84
N ALA A 64 6.72 18.04 -26.16
CA ALA A 64 6.09 19.14 -26.90
C ALA A 64 4.70 19.50 -26.37
N ALA A 65 3.89 18.49 -26.00
CA ALA A 65 2.55 18.71 -25.46
C ALA A 65 2.60 19.36 -24.05
N ILE A 66 3.52 18.94 -23.18
CA ILE A 66 3.76 19.54 -21.86
C ILE A 66 4.20 21.00 -22.01
N LEU A 67 5.17 21.27 -22.87
CA LEU A 67 5.69 22.63 -23.13
C LEU A 67 4.58 23.55 -23.67
N LYS A 68 3.77 23.05 -24.59
CA LYS A 68 2.60 23.78 -25.13
C LYS A 68 1.57 24.08 -24.01
N LEU A 69 1.22 23.11 -23.17
CA LEU A 69 0.30 23.31 -22.06
C LEU A 69 0.83 24.34 -21.06
N ALA A 70 2.12 24.32 -20.81
CA ALA A 70 2.84 25.23 -19.91
C ALA A 70 3.14 26.61 -20.52
N CYS A 71 2.74 26.86 -21.79
CA CYS A 71 3.10 28.08 -22.53
C CYS A 71 4.62 28.34 -22.54
N ASN A 72 5.44 27.33 -22.57
CA ASN A 72 6.92 27.38 -22.49
C ASN A 72 7.46 28.11 -21.25
N ALA A 73 6.69 28.21 -20.19
CA ALA A 73 7.15 28.80 -18.92
C ALA A 73 7.66 27.71 -17.99
N ASP A 74 8.94 27.75 -17.62
CA ASP A 74 9.60 26.72 -16.81
C ASP A 74 8.86 26.44 -15.49
N PHE A 75 8.36 27.47 -14.81
CA PHE A 75 7.57 27.26 -13.59
C PHE A 75 6.27 26.48 -13.84
N SER A 76 5.60 26.75 -14.97
CA SER A 76 4.39 25.99 -15.35
C SER A 76 4.73 24.55 -15.73
N VAL A 77 5.86 24.31 -16.40
CA VAL A 77 6.39 22.96 -16.70
C VAL A 77 6.62 22.21 -15.38
N TYR A 78 7.32 22.83 -14.43
CA TYR A 78 7.54 22.27 -13.10
C TYR A 78 6.23 21.87 -12.42
N LEU A 79 5.23 22.71 -12.44
CA LEU A 79 3.93 22.43 -11.80
C LEU A 79 3.20 21.24 -12.45
N VAL A 80 3.22 21.13 -13.78
CA VAL A 80 2.63 19.98 -14.51
C VAL A 80 3.35 18.70 -14.13
N LEU A 81 4.70 18.71 -14.18
CA LEU A 81 5.53 17.56 -13.83
C LEU A 81 5.33 17.14 -12.36
N LEU A 82 5.36 18.08 -11.42
CA LEU A 82 5.15 17.84 -10.00
C LEU A 82 3.75 17.30 -9.70
N SER A 83 2.71 17.84 -10.35
CA SER A 83 1.34 17.38 -10.13
C SER A 83 1.13 15.94 -10.59
N ALA A 84 1.64 15.58 -11.77
CA ALA A 84 1.61 14.20 -12.24
C ALA A 84 2.42 13.26 -11.33
N PHE A 85 3.56 13.74 -10.81
CA PHE A 85 4.37 12.99 -9.86
C PHE A 85 3.62 12.71 -8.55
N LYS A 86 2.96 13.71 -7.97
CA LYS A 86 2.17 13.53 -6.73
C LYS A 86 1.00 12.56 -6.93
N ILE A 87 0.36 12.55 -8.09
CA ILE A 87 -0.67 11.56 -8.43
C ILE A 87 -0.09 10.16 -8.50
N LEU A 88 1.05 9.96 -9.15
CA LEU A 88 1.73 8.67 -9.17
C LEU A 88 2.08 8.22 -7.77
N LEU A 89 2.69 9.10 -6.98
CA LEU A 89 3.13 8.81 -5.61
C LEU A 89 1.95 8.37 -4.74
N ARG A 90 0.79 9.06 -4.83
CA ARG A 90 -0.44 8.66 -4.15
C ARG A 90 -0.85 7.22 -4.47
N LYS A 91 -0.76 6.80 -5.73
CA LYS A 91 -1.13 5.43 -6.14
C LYS A 91 -0.22 4.36 -5.52
N TYR A 92 1.03 4.68 -5.25
CA TYR A 92 1.97 3.79 -4.59
C TYR A 92 1.81 3.77 -3.06
N VAL A 93 1.61 4.94 -2.45
CA VAL A 93 1.53 5.10 -0.98
C VAL A 93 0.14 4.78 -0.44
N GLN A 94 -0.89 4.86 -1.28
CA GLN A 94 -2.32 4.73 -0.90
C GLN A 94 -2.73 5.73 0.20
N ASN A 95 -2.09 6.90 0.21
CA ASN A 95 -2.39 8.00 1.12
C ASN A 95 -2.64 9.28 0.29
N ASN A 96 -3.67 10.01 0.66
CA ASN A 96 -4.02 11.25 -0.02
C ASN A 96 -3.13 12.43 0.41
N ASP A 97 -2.62 12.41 1.64
CA ASP A 97 -1.74 13.45 2.18
C ASP A 97 -0.28 13.12 1.87
N LEU A 98 0.38 13.97 1.12
CA LEU A 98 1.72 13.75 0.59
C LEU A 98 2.61 14.95 0.85
N ILE A 99 3.86 14.68 1.23
CA ILE A 99 4.92 15.69 1.36
C ILE A 99 6.06 15.34 0.41
N VAL A 100 6.42 16.30 -0.44
CA VAL A 100 7.57 16.20 -1.35
C VAL A 100 8.48 17.40 -1.12
N GLY A 101 9.76 17.17 -0.96
CA GLY A 101 10.76 18.23 -0.87
C GLY A 101 11.03 18.87 -2.23
N THR A 102 11.34 20.15 -2.25
CA THR A 102 11.81 20.87 -3.44
C THR A 102 12.85 21.90 -3.06
N PRO A 103 13.89 22.16 -3.90
CA PRO A 103 14.79 23.26 -3.67
C PRO A 103 14.05 24.62 -3.70
N VAL A 104 14.62 25.62 -3.08
CA VAL A 104 14.11 26.98 -3.16
C VAL A 104 14.15 27.50 -4.61
N TYR A 105 13.22 28.38 -4.94
CA TYR A 105 13.21 29.05 -6.25
C TYR A 105 14.44 29.96 -6.34
N ARG A 106 15.18 29.92 -7.46
CA ARG A 106 16.40 30.72 -7.65
C ARG A 106 16.13 32.21 -7.37
N GLN A 107 16.83 32.73 -6.37
CA GLN A 107 16.93 34.16 -6.12
C GLN A 107 18.38 34.57 -6.38
N GLU A 108 18.59 35.74 -6.99
CA GLU A 108 19.92 36.34 -7.24
C GLU A 108 20.68 36.76 -5.96
N THR A 109 20.12 36.55 -4.79
CA THR A 109 20.71 36.95 -3.51
C THR A 109 21.39 35.79 -2.82
N ASN A 110 22.67 35.99 -2.44
CA ASN A 110 23.49 35.13 -1.58
C ASN A 110 22.97 35.07 -0.12
N ALA A 111 21.66 34.83 0.08
CA ALA A 111 21.12 34.66 1.40
C ALA A 111 21.54 33.29 1.93
N ILE A 112 22.35 33.26 2.97
CA ILE A 112 22.65 32.08 3.79
C ILE A 112 21.32 31.65 4.42
N GLY A 113 20.62 30.68 3.83
CA GLY A 113 19.30 30.26 4.26
C GLY A 113 18.97 28.90 3.77
N ASN A 114 17.72 28.57 3.85
CA ASN A 114 17.16 27.29 3.52
C ASN A 114 17.37 26.92 2.05
N HIS A 115 17.80 25.72 1.81
CA HIS A 115 18.03 25.24 0.46
C HIS A 115 16.87 24.37 -0.06
N VAL A 116 16.00 23.86 0.85
CA VAL A 116 14.84 23.01 0.51
C VAL A 116 13.63 23.38 1.33
N ILE A 117 12.44 23.18 0.75
CA ILE A 117 11.14 23.41 1.38
C ILE A 117 10.22 22.20 1.15
N PRO A 118 9.35 21.84 2.14
CA PRO A 118 8.36 20.79 1.99
C PRO A 118 7.11 21.30 1.27
N LEU A 119 6.60 20.55 0.29
CA LEU A 119 5.36 20.82 -0.41
C LEU A 119 4.31 19.78 -0.01
N ARG A 120 3.51 20.04 1.03
CA ARG A 120 2.39 19.21 1.47
C ARG A 120 1.17 19.44 0.60
N SER A 121 0.55 18.37 0.10
CA SER A 121 -0.64 18.42 -0.74
C SER A 121 -1.57 17.26 -0.41
N ASN A 122 -2.88 17.52 -0.43
CA ASN A 122 -3.89 16.47 -0.36
C ASN A 122 -4.39 16.14 -1.76
N VAL A 123 -4.26 14.88 -2.18
CA VAL A 123 -4.61 14.39 -3.52
C VAL A 123 -5.92 13.63 -3.42
N SER A 124 -7.05 14.31 -3.54
CA SER A 124 -8.38 13.67 -3.53
C SER A 124 -8.59 12.80 -4.77
N GLU A 125 -9.32 11.69 -4.61
CA GLU A 125 -9.62 10.74 -5.68
C GLU A 125 -10.46 11.31 -6.81
N GLN A 126 -11.49 12.02 -6.43
CA GLN A 126 -12.53 12.54 -7.34
C GLN A 126 -12.24 13.97 -7.84
N ILE A 127 -10.99 14.40 -7.77
CA ILE A 127 -10.60 15.71 -8.31
C ILE A 127 -10.10 15.56 -9.75
N PRO A 128 -10.54 16.41 -10.72
CA PRO A 128 -9.93 16.48 -12.04
C PRO A 128 -8.45 16.90 -11.95
N PHE A 129 -7.60 16.36 -12.82
CA PHE A 129 -6.18 16.74 -12.88
C PHE A 129 -5.98 18.25 -12.95
N LYS A 130 -6.76 18.96 -13.78
CA LYS A 130 -6.68 20.40 -13.94
C LYS A 130 -6.86 21.15 -12.60
N ASP A 131 -7.83 20.72 -11.79
CA ASP A 131 -8.13 21.37 -10.50
C ASP A 131 -7.07 21.03 -9.47
N PHE A 132 -6.56 19.81 -9.48
CA PHE A 132 -5.41 19.42 -8.65
C PHE A 132 -4.15 20.21 -9.03
N LEU A 133 -3.88 20.42 -10.32
CA LEU A 133 -2.75 21.26 -10.78
C LEU A 133 -2.87 22.70 -10.24
N LEU A 134 -4.08 23.28 -10.18
CA LEU A 134 -4.30 24.60 -9.58
C LEU A 134 -4.00 24.59 -8.07
N GLN A 135 -4.43 23.56 -7.34
CA GLN A 135 -4.07 23.40 -5.90
C GLN A 135 -2.57 23.28 -5.67
N VAL A 136 -1.87 22.50 -6.52
CA VAL A 136 -0.40 22.37 -6.46
C VAL A 136 0.26 23.71 -6.74
N LYS A 137 -0.24 24.48 -7.72
CA LYS A 137 0.23 25.84 -8.03
C LYS A 137 0.11 26.77 -6.82
N GLU A 138 -1.06 26.83 -6.18
CA GLU A 138 -1.29 27.66 -4.99
C GLU A 138 -0.36 27.25 -3.85
N THR A 139 -0.21 25.95 -3.60
CA THR A 139 0.70 25.41 -2.58
C THR A 139 2.15 25.80 -2.86
N ALA A 140 2.60 25.66 -4.11
CA ALA A 140 3.98 26.00 -4.48
C ALA A 140 4.25 27.49 -4.36
N ILE A 141 3.35 28.36 -4.85
CA ILE A 141 3.48 29.83 -4.74
C ILE A 141 3.53 30.25 -3.28
N ALA A 142 2.63 29.73 -2.43
CA ALA A 142 2.62 30.03 -1.00
C ALA A 142 3.92 29.57 -0.33
N ALA A 143 4.40 28.35 -0.62
CA ALA A 143 5.63 27.83 -0.05
C ALA A 143 6.86 28.65 -0.46
N TYR A 144 6.98 29.02 -1.74
CA TYR A 144 8.08 29.87 -2.23
C TYR A 144 8.03 31.29 -1.65
N SER A 145 6.86 31.85 -1.40
CA SER A 145 6.72 33.14 -0.71
C SER A 145 7.26 33.10 0.74
N HIS A 146 7.37 31.89 1.32
CA HIS A 146 7.87 31.66 2.68
C HIS A 146 9.21 30.90 2.72
N GLN A 147 9.91 30.80 1.58
CA GLN A 147 11.15 30.01 1.45
C GLN A 147 12.33 30.53 2.28
N ASN A 148 12.29 31.76 2.72
CA ASN A 148 13.35 32.37 3.53
C ASN A 148 13.37 31.88 5.01
N TYR A 149 12.49 31.00 5.41
CA TYR A 149 12.50 30.37 6.73
C TYR A 149 13.30 29.07 6.71
N SER A 150 14.35 28.94 7.51
CA SER A 150 15.29 27.82 7.47
C SER A 150 14.61 26.46 7.70
N PHE A 151 14.95 25.46 6.88
CA PHE A 151 14.48 24.08 7.00
C PHE A 151 14.81 23.49 8.38
N ASP A 152 16.03 23.71 8.88
CA ASP A 152 16.44 23.24 10.21
C ASP A 152 15.59 23.83 11.32
N ARG A 153 15.18 25.11 11.16
CA ARG A 153 14.27 25.75 12.11
C ARG A 153 12.85 25.15 12.03
N ILE A 154 12.40 24.73 10.84
CA ILE A 154 11.12 24.02 10.69
C ILE A 154 11.19 22.69 11.45
N VAL A 155 12.25 21.91 11.26
CA VAL A 155 12.46 20.60 11.93
C VAL A 155 12.50 20.77 13.45
N GLN A 156 13.26 21.75 13.96
CA GLN A 156 13.32 22.06 15.40
C GLN A 156 11.96 22.48 15.96
N LEU A 157 11.22 23.29 15.23
CA LEU A 157 9.93 23.83 15.64
C LEU A 157 8.86 22.75 15.78
N LEU A 158 8.93 21.72 14.94
CA LEU A 158 8.02 20.59 14.94
C LEU A 158 8.47 19.47 15.90
N ASN A 159 9.60 19.66 16.62
CA ASN A 159 10.19 18.66 17.51
C ASN A 159 10.37 17.28 16.83
N ILE A 160 10.67 17.26 15.53
CA ILE A 160 10.86 16.01 14.79
C ILE A 160 12.21 15.41 15.20
N PRO A 161 12.24 14.12 15.59
CA PRO A 161 13.48 13.44 15.92
C PRO A 161 14.45 13.44 14.73
N SER A 162 15.70 13.86 14.94
CA SER A 162 16.73 13.74 13.92
C SER A 162 17.06 12.26 13.67
N ASN A 163 16.92 11.83 12.44
CA ASN A 163 17.32 10.49 12.01
C ASN A 163 18.57 10.59 11.14
N LYS A 164 19.61 9.81 11.44
CA LYS A 164 20.89 9.86 10.71
C LYS A 164 20.83 9.25 9.31
N ASN A 165 19.82 8.45 9.03
CA ASN A 165 19.69 7.71 7.77
C ASN A 165 18.42 8.08 6.97
N ARG A 166 17.77 9.21 7.31
CA ARG A 166 16.54 9.67 6.66
C ARG A 166 16.40 11.18 6.80
N CYS A 167 15.84 11.85 5.81
CA CYS A 167 15.41 13.23 5.94
C CYS A 167 14.21 13.32 6.90
N SER A 168 14.19 14.36 7.75
CA SER A 168 13.25 14.44 8.87
C SER A 168 11.78 14.68 8.44
N ILE A 169 11.53 15.29 7.28
CA ILE A 169 10.18 15.69 6.85
C ILE A 169 9.72 14.96 5.60
N PHE A 170 10.63 14.60 4.70
CA PHE A 170 10.31 13.95 3.43
C PHE A 170 11.47 13.06 2.95
N ASP A 171 11.15 11.99 2.23
CA ASP A 171 12.16 11.08 1.66
C ASP A 171 12.40 11.33 0.17
N ILE A 172 11.54 12.11 -0.47
CA ILE A 172 11.57 12.36 -1.91
C ILE A 172 11.71 13.84 -2.20
N VAL A 173 12.62 14.16 -3.09
CA VAL A 173 12.82 15.52 -3.63
C VAL A 173 12.44 15.54 -5.11
N PHE A 174 11.78 16.61 -5.53
CA PHE A 174 11.39 16.86 -6.92
C PHE A 174 11.83 18.26 -7.35
N LEU A 175 12.51 18.34 -8.50
CA LEU A 175 13.04 19.61 -9.00
C LEU A 175 13.04 19.70 -10.53
N LEU A 176 13.04 20.95 -11.03
CA LEU A 176 13.34 21.31 -12.41
C LEU A 176 14.60 22.18 -12.41
N GLU A 177 15.69 21.73 -13.03
CA GLU A 177 16.99 22.40 -12.99
C GLU A 177 17.00 23.79 -13.65
N ASN A 178 16.02 24.06 -14.55
CA ASN A 178 15.84 25.38 -15.16
C ASN A 178 15.51 26.47 -14.12
N ILE A 179 14.86 26.10 -12.98
CA ILE A 179 14.42 27.05 -11.95
C ILE A 179 15.00 26.74 -10.55
N HIS A 180 15.58 25.59 -10.37
CA HIS A 180 16.16 25.15 -9.09
C HIS A 180 17.66 24.90 -9.21
N ASN A 181 18.36 24.94 -8.08
CA ASN A 181 19.76 24.57 -8.00
C ASN A 181 19.92 23.21 -7.33
N LYS A 182 20.43 22.22 -8.05
CA LYS A 182 20.66 20.87 -7.49
C LYS A 182 21.68 20.86 -6.34
N ASN A 183 22.61 21.81 -6.30
CA ASN A 183 23.58 21.92 -5.23
C ASN A 183 22.93 22.27 -3.86
N ASP A 184 21.68 22.71 -3.86
CA ASP A 184 20.91 22.96 -2.63
C ASP A 184 20.57 21.68 -1.88
N LEU A 185 20.75 20.50 -2.49
CA LEU A 185 20.49 19.18 -1.92
C LEU A 185 21.71 18.54 -1.24
N VAL A 186 22.86 19.20 -1.26
CA VAL A 186 24.08 18.68 -0.60
C VAL A 186 23.81 18.50 0.90
N ASN A 187 24.10 17.31 1.43
CA ASN A 187 23.85 16.88 2.81
C ASN A 187 22.38 16.59 3.18
N LEU A 188 21.49 16.45 2.20
CA LEU A 188 20.12 16.01 2.45
C LEU A 188 20.05 14.47 2.33
N ASN A 189 19.70 13.78 3.41
CA ASN A 189 19.58 12.33 3.44
C ASN A 189 18.18 11.88 2.94
N ASN A 190 17.84 12.24 1.69
CA ASN A 190 16.62 11.79 1.06
C ASN A 190 16.87 10.51 0.23
N ASP A 191 15.84 9.68 0.07
CA ASP A 191 15.95 8.38 -0.59
C ASP A 191 15.97 8.47 -2.12
N LEU A 192 15.19 9.42 -2.66
CA LEU A 192 14.94 9.61 -4.08
C LEU A 192 14.97 11.09 -4.45
N THR A 193 15.65 11.41 -5.54
CA THR A 193 15.60 12.75 -6.15
C THR A 193 15.19 12.64 -7.61
N PHE A 194 14.04 13.22 -7.95
CA PHE A 194 13.56 13.36 -9.32
C PHE A 194 13.96 14.74 -9.85
N SER A 195 14.91 14.78 -10.77
CA SER A 195 15.35 16.01 -11.43
C SER A 195 14.97 16.00 -12.92
N PHE A 196 14.51 17.14 -13.40
CA PHE A 196 14.15 17.34 -14.81
C PHE A 196 14.89 18.54 -15.37
N THR A 197 15.14 18.48 -16.67
CA THR A 197 15.77 19.59 -17.42
C THR A 197 15.02 19.77 -18.74
N VAL A 198 14.68 21.01 -19.05
CA VAL A 198 14.11 21.39 -20.36
C VAL A 198 15.23 21.87 -21.25
N ASN A 199 15.46 21.17 -22.35
CA ASN A 199 16.47 21.49 -23.37
C ASN A 199 15.77 21.69 -24.72
N GLY A 200 15.47 22.94 -25.09
CA GLY A 200 14.68 23.23 -26.28
C GLY A 200 13.29 22.59 -26.20
N ASN A 201 13.00 21.65 -27.09
CA ASN A 201 11.71 20.95 -27.13
C ASN A 201 11.71 19.60 -26.39
N ALA A 202 12.81 19.21 -25.77
CA ALA A 202 12.97 17.95 -25.07
C ALA A 202 12.92 18.16 -23.54
N ILE A 203 12.35 17.21 -22.82
CA ILE A 203 12.38 17.14 -21.37
C ILE A 203 13.11 15.86 -20.98
N ALA A 204 14.28 16.02 -20.37
CA ALA A 204 15.07 14.94 -19.81
C ALA A 204 14.79 14.79 -18.32
N GLY A 205 14.68 13.56 -17.83
CA GLY A 205 14.50 13.21 -16.44
C GLY A 205 15.69 12.39 -15.92
N LYS A 206 16.02 12.59 -14.65
CA LYS A 206 17.00 11.79 -13.92
C LYS A 206 16.45 11.46 -12.53
N ILE A 207 16.60 10.21 -12.12
CA ILE A 207 16.25 9.75 -10.78
C ILE A 207 17.54 9.34 -10.08
N ASP A 208 17.97 10.11 -9.08
CA ASP A 208 19.04 9.71 -8.18
C ASP A 208 18.40 8.99 -6.98
N TYR A 209 18.94 7.83 -6.57
CA TYR A 209 18.32 6.97 -5.57
C TYR A 209 19.32 6.20 -4.74
N SER A 210 18.90 5.79 -3.53
CA SER A 210 19.67 4.92 -2.66
C SER A 210 19.64 3.49 -3.17
N GLY A 211 20.80 2.96 -3.62
CA GLY A 211 20.95 1.56 -4.01
C GLY A 211 20.89 0.57 -2.84
N ASP A 212 20.85 1.08 -1.60
CA ASP A 212 20.61 0.28 -0.40
C ASP A 212 19.11 0.03 -0.15
N LEU A 213 18.23 0.83 -0.80
CA LEU A 213 16.79 0.75 -0.65
C LEU A 213 16.09 0.23 -1.91
N PHE A 214 16.59 0.54 -3.11
CA PHE A 214 15.90 0.27 -4.36
C PHE A 214 16.75 -0.51 -5.37
N LYS A 215 16.10 -1.43 -6.07
CA LYS A 215 16.66 -2.07 -7.28
C LYS A 215 16.52 -1.14 -8.47
N THR A 216 17.45 -1.24 -9.41
CA THR A 216 17.37 -0.48 -10.67
C THR A 216 16.08 -0.79 -11.44
N SER A 217 15.65 -2.06 -11.47
CA SER A 217 14.40 -2.45 -12.13
C SER A 217 13.15 -1.79 -11.52
N SER A 218 13.12 -1.58 -10.22
CA SER A 218 12.00 -0.90 -9.56
C SER A 218 11.98 0.60 -9.90
N ILE A 219 13.14 1.23 -10.00
CA ILE A 219 13.25 2.63 -10.44
C ILE A 219 12.89 2.79 -11.93
N GLU A 220 13.29 1.85 -12.78
CA GLU A 220 12.87 1.80 -14.21
C GLU A 220 11.35 1.71 -14.35
N LEU A 221 10.72 0.88 -13.51
CA LEU A 221 9.27 0.73 -13.47
C LEU A 221 8.58 2.03 -13.00
N ILE A 222 9.09 2.67 -11.96
CA ILE A 222 8.59 3.96 -11.47
C ILE A 222 8.70 5.04 -12.57
N ALA A 223 9.82 5.12 -13.29
CA ALA A 223 10.01 6.07 -14.40
C ALA A 223 9.00 5.81 -15.54
N LYS A 224 8.74 4.53 -15.87
CA LYS A 224 7.74 4.12 -16.86
C LYS A 224 6.32 4.51 -16.40
N HIS A 225 5.95 4.22 -15.17
CA HIS A 225 4.63 4.59 -14.61
C HIS A 225 4.44 6.10 -14.57
N TYR A 226 5.49 6.85 -14.23
CA TYR A 226 5.46 8.30 -14.28
C TYR A 226 5.23 8.84 -15.69
N THR A 227 5.92 8.29 -16.68
CA THR A 227 5.74 8.65 -18.09
C THR A 227 4.31 8.34 -18.55
N ASN A 228 3.73 7.20 -18.14
CA ASN A 228 2.36 6.84 -18.48
C ASN A 228 1.34 7.75 -17.78
N THR A 229 1.57 8.10 -16.52
CA THR A 229 0.75 9.09 -15.79
C THR A 229 0.72 10.43 -16.54
N LEU A 230 1.89 10.94 -16.98
CA LEU A 230 1.99 12.16 -17.78
C LEU A 230 1.21 12.04 -19.09
N LYS A 231 1.32 10.91 -19.82
CA LYS A 231 0.54 10.69 -21.06
C LYS A 231 -0.96 10.78 -20.79
N CYS A 232 -1.46 10.18 -19.71
CA CYS A 232 -2.88 10.23 -19.36
C CYS A 232 -3.37 11.66 -19.08
N VAL A 233 -2.67 12.40 -18.22
CA VAL A 233 -3.09 13.76 -17.83
C VAL A 233 -2.93 14.79 -18.94
N ILE A 234 -1.96 14.62 -19.82
CA ILE A 234 -1.77 15.50 -20.98
C ILE A 234 -2.79 15.23 -22.08
N LYS A 235 -3.19 13.96 -22.26
CA LYS A 235 -4.24 13.58 -23.22
C LYS A 235 -5.61 14.11 -22.79
N ASN A 236 -5.91 14.10 -21.50
CA ASN A 236 -7.17 14.58 -20.95
C ASN A 236 -6.94 15.27 -19.59
N SER A 237 -6.88 16.60 -19.57
CA SER A 237 -6.68 17.40 -18.35
C SER A 237 -7.88 17.39 -17.39
N HIS A 238 -9.05 16.90 -17.81
CA HIS A 238 -10.24 16.74 -16.99
C HIS A 238 -10.42 15.33 -16.44
N ILE A 239 -9.47 14.43 -16.69
CA ILE A 239 -9.49 13.07 -16.11
C ILE A 239 -9.46 13.13 -14.58
N GLN A 240 -10.30 12.31 -13.94
CA GLN A 240 -10.30 12.17 -12.49
C GLN A 240 -8.99 11.46 -12.04
N VAL A 241 -8.49 11.81 -10.86
CA VAL A 241 -7.22 11.26 -10.37
C VAL A 241 -7.26 9.74 -10.21
N ASP A 242 -8.39 9.18 -9.79
CA ASP A 242 -8.60 7.73 -9.66
C ASP A 242 -8.65 6.98 -11.00
N GLU A 243 -9.14 7.64 -12.07
CA GLU A 243 -9.23 7.07 -13.43
C GLU A 243 -7.86 7.00 -14.14
N ILE A 244 -6.82 7.69 -13.63
CA ILE A 244 -5.50 7.70 -14.25
C ILE A 244 -4.85 6.32 -14.11
N ASN A 245 -4.65 5.62 -15.23
CA ASN A 245 -3.93 4.37 -15.26
C ASN A 245 -2.43 4.61 -15.54
N CYS A 246 -1.57 4.24 -14.59
CA CYS A 246 -0.11 4.31 -14.75
C CYS A 246 0.49 3.04 -15.37
N ILE A 247 -0.27 1.93 -15.41
CA ILE A 247 0.15 0.63 -15.94
C ILE A 247 -0.18 0.58 -17.43
N ASP A 248 0.75 0.11 -18.24
CA ASP A 248 0.49 -0.08 -19.66
C ASP A 248 -0.17 -1.47 -19.94
N PRO A 249 -0.78 -1.67 -21.12
CA PRO A 249 -1.47 -2.93 -21.45
C PRO A 249 -0.56 -4.17 -21.42
N ILE A 250 0.75 -4.03 -21.64
CA ILE A 250 1.70 -5.15 -21.60
C ILE A 250 1.89 -5.60 -20.16
N GLU A 251 2.08 -4.66 -19.26
CA GLU A 251 2.23 -4.92 -17.83
C GLU A 251 0.92 -5.43 -17.21
N GLU A 252 -0.22 -4.83 -17.58
CA GLU A 252 -1.55 -5.29 -17.19
C GLU A 252 -1.77 -6.75 -17.60
N ASN A 253 -1.43 -7.11 -18.84
CA ASN A 253 -1.49 -8.50 -19.31
C ASN A 253 -0.56 -9.43 -18.53
N GLN A 254 0.63 -8.95 -18.15
CA GLN A 254 1.55 -9.71 -17.32
C GLN A 254 0.98 -9.99 -15.93
N LEU A 255 0.44 -8.96 -15.28
CA LEU A 255 -0.13 -9.07 -13.94
C LEU A 255 -1.41 -9.93 -13.90
N LEU A 256 -2.33 -9.71 -14.86
CA LEU A 256 -3.62 -10.36 -14.87
C LEU A 256 -3.58 -11.80 -15.44
N HIS A 257 -2.71 -12.05 -16.41
CA HIS A 257 -2.71 -13.33 -17.14
C HIS A 257 -1.43 -14.13 -16.95
N LYS A 258 -0.24 -13.56 -17.22
CA LYS A 258 1.01 -14.35 -17.16
C LYS A 258 1.32 -14.88 -15.76
N PHE A 259 1.16 -14.06 -14.74
CA PHE A 259 1.41 -14.46 -13.34
C PHE A 259 0.32 -15.41 -12.81
N ASN A 260 -0.84 -15.47 -13.46
CA ASN A 260 -1.94 -16.35 -13.11
C ASN A 260 -2.05 -17.60 -14.03
N GLN A 261 -1.04 -17.85 -14.87
CA GLN A 261 -0.96 -19.07 -15.72
C GLN A 261 -0.52 -20.29 -14.89
N ASN A 262 -1.24 -20.56 -13.84
CA ASN A 262 -1.04 -21.71 -12.95
C ASN A 262 -2.19 -22.73 -13.05
N SER A 263 -2.95 -22.68 -14.15
CA SER A 263 -4.04 -23.65 -14.39
C SER A 263 -3.44 -25.06 -14.49
N GLN A 264 -3.90 -25.94 -13.63
CA GLN A 264 -3.61 -27.38 -13.70
C GLN A 264 -4.87 -28.11 -14.10
N ASN A 265 -4.70 -29.13 -14.95
CA ASN A 265 -5.81 -30.05 -15.25
C ASN A 265 -6.07 -30.92 -14.02
N TYR A 266 -7.17 -30.68 -13.35
CA TYR A 266 -7.68 -31.56 -12.30
C TYR A 266 -9.05 -32.10 -12.68
N PRO A 267 -9.44 -33.27 -12.16
CA PRO A 267 -10.73 -33.90 -12.51
C PRO A 267 -11.89 -33.09 -11.94
N VAL A 268 -12.50 -32.23 -12.78
CA VAL A 268 -13.64 -31.36 -12.41
C VAL A 268 -14.95 -32.11 -12.12
N THR A 269 -15.01 -33.38 -12.49
CA THR A 269 -16.20 -34.24 -12.28
C THR A 269 -16.17 -35.06 -11.01
N GLN A 270 -15.07 -35.00 -10.25
CA GLN A 270 -14.87 -35.77 -9.03
C GLN A 270 -14.84 -34.84 -7.81
N THR A 271 -15.51 -35.28 -6.76
CA THR A 271 -15.49 -34.61 -5.48
C THR A 271 -14.23 -34.97 -4.66
N ILE A 272 -13.90 -34.14 -3.65
CA ILE A 272 -12.74 -34.38 -2.79
C ILE A 272 -12.80 -35.74 -2.10
N HIS A 273 -14.00 -36.15 -1.61
CA HIS A 273 -14.17 -37.45 -0.94
C HIS A 273 -14.08 -38.61 -1.90
N GLU A 274 -14.51 -38.47 -3.16
CA GLU A 274 -14.31 -39.51 -4.19
C GLU A 274 -12.83 -39.70 -4.53
N LEU A 275 -12.06 -38.61 -4.65
CA LEU A 275 -10.61 -38.69 -4.85
C LEU A 275 -9.92 -39.36 -3.65
N PHE A 276 -10.35 -39.05 -2.42
CA PHE A 276 -9.87 -39.72 -1.23
C PHE A 276 -10.19 -41.24 -1.26
N GLU A 277 -11.39 -41.64 -1.63
CA GLU A 277 -11.80 -43.04 -1.76
C GLU A 277 -11.00 -43.80 -2.83
N GLN A 278 -10.62 -43.15 -3.90
CA GLN A 278 -9.69 -43.71 -4.88
C GLN A 278 -8.33 -44.01 -4.26
N GLN A 279 -7.79 -43.07 -3.46
CA GLN A 279 -6.53 -43.31 -2.74
C GLN A 279 -6.65 -44.46 -1.73
N VAL A 280 -7.79 -44.57 -1.03
CA VAL A 280 -8.04 -45.72 -0.12
C VAL A 280 -7.94 -47.03 -0.87
N LYS A 281 -8.51 -47.13 -2.08
CA LYS A 281 -8.42 -48.36 -2.91
C LYS A 281 -7.00 -48.69 -3.34
N LEU A 282 -6.17 -47.65 -3.60
CA LEU A 282 -4.81 -47.85 -4.09
C LEU A 282 -3.82 -48.18 -2.96
N ILE A 283 -3.95 -47.56 -1.81
CA ILE A 283 -2.98 -47.64 -0.70
C ILE A 283 -3.68 -47.80 0.67
N PRO A 284 -4.55 -48.80 0.90
CA PRO A 284 -5.40 -48.90 2.09
C PRO A 284 -4.63 -48.92 3.43
N HIS A 285 -3.48 -49.59 3.43
CA HIS A 285 -2.70 -49.79 4.66
C HIS A 285 -1.63 -48.72 4.94
N LYS A 286 -1.49 -47.75 4.03
CA LYS A 286 -0.56 -46.62 4.26
C LYS A 286 -1.14 -45.66 5.30
N THR A 287 -0.29 -45.05 6.11
CA THR A 287 -0.69 -44.03 7.08
C THR A 287 -1.25 -42.81 6.32
N ALA A 288 -2.49 -42.42 6.64
CA ALA A 288 -3.16 -41.25 6.10
C ALA A 288 -3.03 -40.05 7.04
N VAL A 289 -3.16 -40.25 8.34
CA VAL A 289 -3.04 -39.23 9.38
C VAL A 289 -2.16 -39.74 10.50
N GLN A 290 -1.28 -38.88 10.99
CA GLN A 290 -0.38 -39.17 12.11
C GLN A 290 -0.33 -38.01 13.08
N THR A 291 -0.55 -38.33 14.37
CA THR A 291 -0.33 -37.47 15.53
C THR A 291 0.50 -38.26 16.54
N THR A 292 0.08 -38.36 17.79
CA THR A 292 0.57 -39.33 18.77
C THR A 292 0.14 -40.77 18.43
N THR A 293 -0.94 -40.90 17.71
CA THR A 293 -1.49 -42.14 17.12
C THR A 293 -1.52 -41.99 15.60
N GLN A 294 -1.81 -43.08 14.89
CA GLN A 294 -1.92 -43.05 13.42
C GLN A 294 -3.15 -43.78 12.93
N LEU A 295 -3.71 -43.30 11.82
CA LEU A 295 -4.78 -43.99 11.07
C LEU A 295 -4.29 -44.28 9.65
N THR A 296 -4.59 -45.47 9.17
CA THR A 296 -4.39 -45.80 7.76
C THR A 296 -5.51 -45.19 6.92
N TYR A 297 -5.32 -45.12 5.58
CA TYR A 297 -6.34 -44.67 4.66
C TYR A 297 -7.66 -45.47 4.80
N GLN A 298 -7.56 -46.79 5.00
CA GLN A 298 -8.72 -47.63 5.23
C GLN A 298 -9.45 -47.30 6.52
N GLN A 299 -8.73 -47.20 7.64
CA GLN A 299 -9.30 -46.89 8.95
C GLN A 299 -9.98 -45.51 8.97
N LEU A 300 -9.33 -44.51 8.37
CA LEU A 300 -9.90 -43.15 8.24
C LEU A 300 -11.18 -43.18 7.40
N ASN A 301 -11.18 -43.95 6.29
CA ASN A 301 -12.36 -44.07 5.45
C ASN A 301 -13.53 -44.79 6.12
N GLU A 302 -13.26 -45.87 6.87
CA GLU A 302 -14.26 -46.59 7.63
C GLU A 302 -14.92 -45.72 8.70
N ALA A 303 -14.10 -45.00 9.48
CA ALA A 303 -14.58 -44.04 10.50
C ALA A 303 -15.40 -42.91 9.86
N ALA A 304 -14.92 -42.34 8.75
CA ALA A 304 -15.65 -41.30 8.03
C ALA A 304 -16.99 -41.83 7.46
N ASN A 305 -17.06 -43.06 6.97
CA ASN A 305 -18.32 -43.68 6.49
C ASN A 305 -19.32 -43.86 7.62
N GLN A 306 -18.88 -44.35 8.79
CA GLN A 306 -19.77 -44.53 9.96
C GLN A 306 -20.41 -43.21 10.36
N LEU A 307 -19.58 -42.13 10.49
CA LEU A 307 -20.07 -40.82 10.85
C LEU A 307 -20.93 -40.21 9.73
N ALA A 308 -20.60 -40.45 8.45
CA ALA A 308 -21.40 -39.94 7.34
C ALA A 308 -22.81 -40.57 7.33
N HIS A 309 -22.94 -41.88 7.59
CA HIS A 309 -24.24 -42.55 7.71
C HIS A 309 -25.06 -42.02 8.87
N LEU A 310 -24.43 -41.70 10.03
CA LEU A 310 -25.11 -41.06 11.13
C LEU A 310 -25.63 -39.66 10.71
N LEU A 311 -24.79 -38.86 10.07
CA LEU A 311 -25.19 -37.54 9.58
C LEU A 311 -26.35 -37.63 8.56
N GLN A 312 -26.31 -38.58 7.63
CA GLN A 312 -27.39 -38.78 6.68
C GLN A 312 -28.73 -39.17 7.35
N SER A 313 -28.69 -39.88 8.49
CA SER A 313 -29.89 -40.22 9.24
C SER A 313 -30.54 -39.02 9.96
N LEU A 314 -29.86 -37.84 9.99
CA LEU A 314 -30.36 -36.61 10.56
C LEU A 314 -30.99 -35.66 9.53
N ASP A 315 -31.38 -36.17 8.36
CA ASP A 315 -31.98 -35.44 7.25
C ASP A 315 -31.17 -34.20 6.79
N ILE A 316 -29.87 -34.39 6.64
CA ILE A 316 -28.96 -33.32 6.11
C ILE A 316 -29.16 -33.20 4.61
N TYR A 317 -29.44 -31.98 4.16
CA TYR A 317 -29.59 -31.69 2.72
C TYR A 317 -28.23 -31.38 2.08
N PRO A 318 -28.07 -31.65 0.76
CA PRO A 318 -26.85 -31.29 0.03
C PRO A 318 -26.51 -29.80 0.20
N GLY A 319 -25.27 -29.53 0.61
CA GLY A 319 -24.76 -28.15 0.88
C GLY A 319 -25.14 -27.59 2.25
N GLU A 320 -25.84 -28.29 3.09
CA GLU A 320 -26.16 -27.84 4.46
C GLU A 320 -24.89 -27.74 5.30
N LEU A 321 -24.79 -26.64 6.08
CA LEU A 321 -23.64 -26.38 6.92
C LEU A 321 -23.67 -27.22 8.20
N ILE A 322 -22.55 -27.89 8.49
CA ILE A 322 -22.32 -28.64 9.73
C ILE A 322 -21.11 -28.05 10.44
N GLY A 323 -21.27 -27.68 11.69
CA GLY A 323 -20.18 -27.13 12.50
C GLY A 323 -19.21 -28.20 12.97
N ILE A 324 -17.93 -27.88 13.00
CA ILE A 324 -16.89 -28.68 13.65
C ILE A 324 -16.24 -27.81 14.73
N LEU A 325 -16.57 -28.05 15.98
CA LEU A 325 -15.97 -27.41 17.14
C LEU A 325 -15.12 -28.45 17.88
N LYS A 326 -13.88 -28.62 17.44
CA LYS A 326 -12.97 -29.63 17.95
C LYS A 326 -11.55 -29.11 17.96
N GLU A 327 -10.73 -29.67 18.84
CA GLU A 327 -9.29 -29.53 18.72
C GLU A 327 -8.76 -30.24 17.46
N ARG A 328 -7.60 -29.80 16.99
CA ARG A 328 -6.95 -30.43 15.81
C ARG A 328 -6.31 -31.75 16.21
N ASP A 329 -7.13 -32.77 16.32
CA ASP A 329 -6.76 -34.15 16.65
C ASP A 329 -6.80 -35.08 15.42
N ILE A 330 -6.54 -36.37 15.63
CA ILE A 330 -6.57 -37.42 14.60
C ILE A 330 -7.98 -37.62 13.99
N ASN A 331 -9.04 -37.22 14.72
CA ASN A 331 -10.43 -37.36 14.29
C ASN A 331 -10.94 -36.15 13.51
N PHE A 332 -10.21 -35.04 13.48
CA PHE A 332 -10.62 -33.85 12.74
C PHE A 332 -10.78 -34.10 11.22
N PRO A 333 -9.84 -34.79 10.53
CA PRO A 333 -10.03 -35.20 9.15
C PRO A 333 -11.20 -36.16 8.95
N THR A 334 -11.51 -37.03 9.93
CA THR A 334 -12.67 -37.91 9.90
C THR A 334 -13.97 -37.12 9.82
N ALA A 335 -14.10 -36.07 10.65
CA ALA A 335 -15.26 -35.19 10.65
C ALA A 335 -15.45 -34.49 9.30
N ILE A 336 -14.38 -33.92 8.74
CA ILE A 336 -14.42 -33.28 7.41
C ILE A 336 -14.89 -34.25 6.33
N LEU A 337 -14.25 -35.42 6.23
CA LEU A 337 -14.59 -36.43 5.23
C LEU A 337 -16.02 -36.93 5.39
N ALA A 338 -16.47 -37.16 6.62
CA ALA A 338 -17.82 -37.57 6.92
C ALA A 338 -18.88 -36.59 6.45
N ILE A 339 -18.66 -35.30 6.73
CA ILE A 339 -19.54 -34.22 6.28
C ILE A 339 -19.63 -34.18 4.75
N LEU A 340 -18.48 -34.21 4.09
CA LEU A 340 -18.43 -34.22 2.61
C LEU A 340 -19.10 -35.45 2.00
N LYS A 341 -18.92 -36.65 2.61
CA LYS A 341 -19.59 -37.90 2.19
C LYS A 341 -21.10 -37.86 2.45
N ALA A 342 -21.54 -37.17 3.49
CA ALA A 342 -22.96 -36.94 3.76
C ALA A 342 -23.61 -35.94 2.79
N GLY A 343 -22.81 -35.25 1.96
CA GLY A 343 -23.28 -34.22 1.04
C GLY A 343 -23.34 -32.82 1.68
N GLY A 344 -22.92 -32.67 2.92
CA GLY A 344 -22.89 -31.39 3.65
C GLY A 344 -21.66 -30.53 3.33
N ALA A 345 -21.66 -29.30 3.85
CA ALA A 345 -20.53 -28.40 3.88
C ALA A 345 -20.07 -28.18 5.32
N TYR A 346 -18.76 -28.21 5.58
CA TYR A 346 -18.24 -28.06 6.93
C TYR A 346 -17.89 -26.61 7.26
N LEU A 347 -18.18 -26.18 8.51
CA LEU A 347 -17.75 -24.92 9.10
C LEU A 347 -16.81 -25.22 10.29
N PRO A 348 -15.49 -25.05 10.12
CA PRO A 348 -14.57 -25.24 11.24
C PRO A 348 -14.64 -24.05 12.19
N ILE A 349 -14.79 -24.34 13.47
CA ILE A 349 -14.83 -23.34 14.55
C ILE A 349 -13.66 -23.65 15.48
N ASP A 350 -12.77 -22.67 15.65
CA ASP A 350 -11.62 -22.85 16.53
C ASP A 350 -12.06 -22.77 18.01
N SER A 351 -11.64 -23.76 18.78
CA SER A 351 -11.98 -23.89 20.21
C SER A 351 -11.39 -22.75 21.06
N SER A 352 -10.36 -22.08 20.57
CA SER A 352 -9.74 -20.94 21.26
C SER A 352 -10.52 -19.63 21.11
N TYR A 353 -11.55 -19.58 20.27
CA TYR A 353 -12.34 -18.37 20.11
C TYR A 353 -13.15 -18.05 21.37
N PRO A 354 -13.34 -16.75 21.68
CA PRO A 354 -14.28 -16.35 22.74
C PRO A 354 -15.68 -16.92 22.48
N LEU A 355 -16.35 -17.34 23.57
CA LEU A 355 -17.66 -17.98 23.49
C LEU A 355 -18.69 -17.19 22.68
N GLU A 356 -18.72 -15.87 22.83
CA GLU A 356 -19.60 -14.98 22.06
C GLU A 356 -19.36 -15.05 20.55
N ARG A 357 -18.11 -15.24 20.14
CA ARG A 357 -17.78 -15.44 18.73
C ARG A 357 -18.26 -16.79 18.21
N ILE A 358 -18.10 -17.84 19.00
CA ILE A 358 -18.62 -19.18 18.67
C ILE A 358 -20.14 -19.13 18.49
N LYS A 359 -20.85 -18.54 19.44
CA LYS A 359 -22.31 -18.36 19.37
C LYS A 359 -22.74 -17.56 18.13
N TYR A 360 -22.03 -16.48 17.84
CA TYR A 360 -22.29 -15.69 16.64
C TYR A 360 -22.13 -16.54 15.37
N MET A 361 -21.04 -17.29 15.25
CA MET A 361 -20.78 -18.15 14.07
C MET A 361 -21.86 -19.21 13.91
N LEU A 362 -22.27 -19.88 14.99
CA LEU A 362 -23.33 -20.89 14.98
C LEU A 362 -24.69 -20.29 14.58
N SER A 363 -25.05 -19.18 15.16
CA SER A 363 -26.35 -18.54 14.91
C SER A 363 -26.42 -17.93 13.51
N HIS A 364 -25.34 -17.23 13.07
CA HIS A 364 -25.29 -16.59 11.76
C HIS A 364 -25.29 -17.60 10.60
N SER A 365 -24.61 -18.74 10.79
CA SER A 365 -24.53 -19.80 9.78
C SER A 365 -25.79 -20.69 9.71
N GLY A 366 -26.65 -20.63 10.70
CA GLY A 366 -27.88 -21.45 10.75
C GLY A 366 -27.63 -22.93 10.92
N ILE A 367 -26.52 -23.32 11.54
CA ILE A 367 -26.12 -24.71 11.73
C ILE A 367 -27.12 -25.46 12.59
N LYS A 368 -27.54 -26.63 12.14
CA LYS A 368 -28.40 -27.55 12.90
C LYS A 368 -27.61 -28.64 13.62
N VAL A 369 -26.45 -29.02 13.11
CA VAL A 369 -25.61 -30.11 13.62
C VAL A 369 -24.22 -29.56 13.93
N LEU A 370 -23.73 -29.84 15.14
CA LEU A 370 -22.39 -29.52 15.61
C LEU A 370 -21.65 -30.80 15.98
N LEU A 371 -20.53 -31.04 15.34
CA LEU A 371 -19.58 -32.08 15.74
C LEU A 371 -18.62 -31.51 16.75
N THR A 372 -18.48 -32.18 17.89
CA THR A 372 -17.60 -31.75 18.98
C THR A 372 -16.89 -32.98 19.59
N ASP A 373 -16.18 -32.77 20.69
CA ASP A 373 -15.55 -33.85 21.46
C ASP A 373 -15.70 -33.63 22.94
N SER A 374 -15.24 -34.60 23.72
CA SER A 374 -15.34 -34.60 25.19
C SER A 374 -14.47 -33.55 25.91
N SER A 375 -13.68 -32.75 25.16
CA SER A 375 -12.88 -31.68 25.75
C SER A 375 -13.71 -30.48 26.19
N PHE A 376 -14.94 -30.36 25.70
CA PHE A 376 -15.87 -29.29 26.05
C PHE A 376 -16.74 -29.68 27.23
N SER A 377 -16.88 -28.72 28.19
CA SER A 377 -17.68 -28.97 29.37
C SER A 377 -19.17 -29.12 29.03
N PRO A 378 -19.92 -29.97 29.74
CA PRO A 378 -21.37 -30.08 29.58
C PRO A 378 -22.11 -28.75 29.73
N ASP A 379 -21.61 -27.85 30.60
CA ASP A 379 -22.19 -26.52 30.81
C ASP A 379 -22.08 -25.65 29.55
N LEU A 380 -20.93 -25.67 28.88
CA LEU A 380 -20.72 -24.97 27.58
C LEU A 380 -21.68 -25.52 26.51
N ILE A 381 -21.78 -26.84 26.40
CA ILE A 381 -22.69 -27.50 25.48
C ILE A 381 -24.15 -27.10 25.74
N GLY A 382 -24.56 -27.09 27.03
CA GLY A 382 -25.89 -26.63 27.45
C GLY A 382 -26.15 -25.18 27.03
N GLU A 383 -25.22 -24.28 27.30
CA GLU A 383 -25.31 -22.86 26.91
C GLU A 383 -25.44 -22.65 25.40
N LEU A 384 -24.69 -23.41 24.61
CA LEU A 384 -24.78 -23.35 23.13
C LEU A 384 -26.17 -23.83 22.63
N LEU A 385 -26.73 -24.88 23.23
CA LEU A 385 -28.06 -25.38 22.86
C LEU A 385 -29.18 -24.41 23.25
N GLU A 386 -29.07 -23.73 24.39
CA GLU A 386 -30.06 -22.75 24.85
C GLU A 386 -30.05 -21.47 23.99
N GLN A 387 -28.87 -21.01 23.61
CA GLN A 387 -28.73 -19.71 22.94
C GLN A 387 -28.75 -19.80 21.40
N CYS A 388 -28.35 -20.94 20.84
CA CYS A 388 -28.39 -21.19 19.39
C CYS A 388 -29.63 -21.99 19.02
N THR A 389 -30.78 -21.35 18.91
CA THR A 389 -32.11 -22.00 18.74
C THR A 389 -32.23 -22.89 17.48
N GLN A 390 -31.35 -22.74 16.51
CA GLN A 390 -31.34 -23.57 15.29
C GLN A 390 -30.54 -24.87 15.47
N LEU A 391 -29.66 -24.94 16.48
CA LEU A 391 -28.82 -26.08 16.77
C LEU A 391 -29.68 -27.20 17.38
N LYS A 392 -29.80 -28.33 16.68
CA LYS A 392 -30.65 -29.46 17.07
C LYS A 392 -29.85 -30.65 17.59
N TYR A 393 -28.68 -30.87 17.06
CA TYR A 393 -27.87 -32.05 17.35
C TYR A 393 -26.42 -31.64 17.64
N ILE A 394 -25.90 -32.22 18.71
CA ILE A 394 -24.47 -32.15 19.06
C ILE A 394 -23.97 -33.59 19.13
N ILE A 395 -22.90 -33.90 18.37
CA ILE A 395 -22.36 -35.25 18.17
C ILE A 395 -20.88 -35.25 18.55
#